data_e829e70ff1bb138004f6f481c034ced2
#
_entry.id   e829e70ff1bb138004f6f481c034ced2
#
_cell.length_a   1.000
_cell.length_b   1.000
_cell.length_c   1.000
_cell.angle_alpha   90.00
_cell.angle_beta   90.00
_cell.angle_gamma   90.00
#
_symmetry.space_group_name_H-M   'P 1'
#
loop_
_entity.id
_entity.type
_entity.pdbx_description
1 polymer ?
#
loop_
_entity_poly.entity_id
_entity_poly.type
_entity_poly.pdbx_seq_one_letter_code
_entity_poly.pdbx_strand_id
1 'polypeptide(L)'
;MHGPKRPGHPAASVRSGADERRCAPQRRRRPGESAVAYRGAVNLPDVLSLARSLMEEADVGDWDLAFDRARRRAGQTDHARRRITLSRHLMSLYDEAQVRETILHEIAHARVGPRHGHDAVWAAEATRLGATGHRLIDAQAPRLRGRWVGRCPAGHEVDRMRRPASPVSCSRCAPRFSLEHLLAWSLDGEPIPHERISERYSRLLRLAHIQPPDDPAGPSRTLSS
;
A
#
# COMPACT_ATOMS: atom_id res chain seq x y z
N MET A 1 -55.55 -39.52 -32.14
CA MET A 1 -54.12 -39.70 -31.71
C MET A 1 -53.72 -38.48 -30.94
N HIS A 2 -53.58 -38.65 -29.62
CA HIS A 2 -53.33 -37.57 -28.69
C HIS A 2 -51.78 -37.46 -28.42
N GLY A 3 -51.17 -36.31 -28.73
CA GLY A 3 -49.79 -36.03 -28.42
C GLY A 3 -49.65 -35.43 -26.98
N PRO A 4 -48.55 -35.72 -26.24
CA PRO A 4 -48.46 -35.36 -24.84
C PRO A 4 -48.05 -33.88 -24.65
N LYS A 5 -48.67 -33.24 -23.66
CA LYS A 5 -48.34 -31.90 -23.11
C LYS A 5 -46.98 -31.89 -22.47
N ARG A 6 -46.15 -30.89 -22.78
CA ARG A 6 -44.89 -30.58 -22.06
C ARG A 6 -45.20 -29.84 -20.74
N PRO A 7 -44.53 -30.18 -19.64
CA PRO A 7 -44.67 -29.43 -18.38
C PRO A 7 -43.90 -28.13 -18.43
N GLY A 8 -44.51 -27.06 -17.89
CA GLY A 8 -43.94 -25.74 -17.78
C GLY A 8 -42.76 -25.68 -16.77
N HIS A 9 -41.73 -24.96 -17.13
CA HIS A 9 -40.63 -24.62 -16.23
C HIS A 9 -41.07 -23.50 -15.28
N PRO A 10 -40.78 -23.59 -13.99
CA PRO A 10 -40.95 -22.46 -13.07
C PRO A 10 -39.83 -21.42 -13.29
N ALA A 11 -40.22 -20.15 -13.35
CA ALA A 11 -39.33 -19.01 -13.42
C ALA A 11 -38.39 -18.98 -12.20
N ALA A 12 -37.10 -19.06 -12.45
CA ALA A 12 -36.08 -18.87 -11.43
C ALA A 12 -36.03 -17.38 -11.03
N SER A 13 -36.47 -17.09 -9.80
CA SER A 13 -36.26 -15.81 -9.12
C SER A 13 -34.79 -15.61 -8.91
N VAL A 14 -34.17 -14.72 -9.68
CA VAL A 14 -32.81 -14.24 -9.45
C VAL A 14 -32.83 -13.34 -8.21
N ARG A 15 -32.51 -13.91 -7.07
CA ARG A 15 -32.20 -13.12 -5.86
C ARG A 15 -30.87 -12.43 -6.10
N SER A 16 -30.90 -11.10 -6.16
CA SER A 16 -29.76 -10.22 -6.08
C SER A 16 -29.08 -10.40 -4.71
N GLY A 17 -28.16 -11.34 -4.65
CA GLY A 17 -27.27 -11.51 -3.50
C GLY A 17 -26.22 -10.42 -3.57
N ALA A 18 -26.48 -9.27 -2.95
CA ALA A 18 -25.42 -8.35 -2.58
C ALA A 18 -24.43 -9.14 -1.70
N ASP A 19 -23.16 -9.15 -2.12
CA ASP A 19 -22.10 -9.94 -1.49
C ASP A 19 -21.81 -9.43 -0.06
N GLU A 20 -22.60 -9.90 0.91
CA GLU A 20 -22.44 -9.59 2.35
C GLU A 20 -21.07 -10.01 2.91
N ARG A 21 -20.26 -10.72 2.14
CA ARG A 21 -18.96 -11.22 2.58
C ARG A 21 -17.83 -10.19 2.55
N ARG A 22 -18.03 -9.01 1.96
CA ARG A 22 -16.99 -7.97 1.87
C ARG A 22 -16.75 -7.20 3.17
N CYS A 23 -17.70 -7.20 4.09
CA CYS A 23 -17.69 -6.36 5.30
C CYS A 23 -17.74 -7.14 6.61
N ALA A 24 -17.25 -8.37 6.67
CA ALA A 24 -17.17 -9.09 7.96
C ALA A 24 -16.27 -8.32 8.94
N PRO A 25 -16.71 -8.08 10.19
CA PRO A 25 -15.93 -7.39 11.20
C PRO A 25 -14.68 -8.21 11.53
N GLN A 26 -13.52 -7.61 11.35
CA GLN A 26 -12.26 -8.22 11.82
C GLN A 26 -12.29 -8.20 13.35
N ARG A 27 -12.02 -9.35 13.97
CA ARG A 27 -11.87 -9.47 15.42
C ARG A 27 -10.94 -8.36 15.93
N ARG A 28 -11.39 -7.63 16.95
CA ARG A 28 -10.59 -6.63 17.66
C ARG A 28 -9.32 -7.32 18.16
N ARG A 29 -8.16 -6.95 17.60
CA ARG A 29 -6.88 -7.27 18.24
C ARG A 29 -6.86 -6.50 19.55
N ARG A 30 -6.63 -7.20 20.64
CA ARG A 30 -6.52 -6.61 21.98
C ARG A 30 -5.36 -5.61 21.98
N PRO A 31 -5.50 -4.43 22.62
CA PRO A 31 -4.37 -3.55 22.86
C PRO A 31 -3.41 -4.29 23.81
N GLY A 32 -2.27 -4.72 23.33
CA GLY A 32 -1.30 -5.50 24.09
C GLY A 32 -0.67 -6.67 23.33
N GLU A 33 -1.19 -7.10 22.18
CA GLU A 33 -0.45 -8.03 21.33
C GLU A 33 0.64 -7.27 20.60
N SER A 34 1.66 -7.11 21.36
CA SER A 34 3.08 -7.10 21.11
C SER A 34 3.49 -6.80 19.68
N ALA A 35 4.16 -5.67 19.55
CA ALA A 35 5.31 -5.62 18.66
C ALA A 35 6.08 -6.93 18.85
N VAL A 36 6.06 -7.80 17.84
CA VAL A 36 7.02 -8.90 17.74
C VAL A 36 8.37 -8.20 17.84
N ALA A 37 9.06 -8.38 18.98
CA ALA A 37 10.41 -7.92 19.14
C ALA A 37 11.21 -8.67 18.07
N TYR A 38 11.53 -8.01 16.96
CA TYR A 38 12.43 -8.53 15.96
C TYR A 38 13.77 -8.75 16.64
N ARG A 39 14.10 -10.02 16.90
CA ARG A 39 15.42 -10.41 17.36
C ARG A 39 16.38 -10.11 16.21
N GLY A 40 17.19 -9.05 16.37
CA GLY A 40 18.28 -8.75 15.45
C GLY A 40 18.16 -7.44 14.67
N ALA A 41 17.59 -6.37 15.26
CA ALA A 41 17.70 -5.04 14.65
C ALA A 41 19.19 -4.73 14.43
N VAL A 42 19.58 -4.53 13.18
CA VAL A 42 20.96 -4.20 12.82
C VAL A 42 21.24 -2.76 13.22
N ASN A 43 22.41 -2.49 13.81
CA ASN A 43 22.76 -1.12 14.17
C ASN A 43 23.14 -0.33 12.89
N LEU A 44 22.81 0.96 12.83
CA LEU A 44 22.97 1.76 11.61
C LEU A 44 24.44 1.86 11.10
N PRO A 45 25.48 1.98 11.94
CA PRO A 45 26.86 1.89 11.49
C PRO A 45 27.18 0.60 10.74
N ASP A 46 26.70 -0.54 11.23
CA ASP A 46 26.98 -1.84 10.61
C ASP A 46 26.28 -1.94 9.23
N VAL A 47 25.10 -1.33 9.08
CA VAL A 47 24.42 -1.21 7.77
C VAL A 47 25.29 -0.48 6.76
N LEU A 48 25.92 0.64 7.14
CA LEU A 48 26.79 1.37 6.21
C LEU A 48 28.06 0.56 5.88
N SER A 49 28.64 -0.12 6.84
CA SER A 49 29.82 -0.95 6.64
C SER A 49 29.50 -2.11 5.67
N LEU A 50 28.39 -2.81 5.90
CA LEU A 50 27.92 -3.87 5.00
C LEU A 50 27.64 -3.32 3.59
N ALA A 51 26.96 -2.16 3.49
CA ALA A 51 26.66 -1.58 2.19
C ALA A 51 27.91 -1.17 1.42
N ARG A 52 28.93 -0.61 2.10
CA ARG A 52 30.22 -0.30 1.46
C ARG A 52 30.91 -1.53 0.92
N SER A 53 31.01 -2.60 1.73
CA SER A 53 31.60 -3.87 1.28
C SER A 53 30.92 -4.41 0.04
N LEU A 54 29.58 -4.49 0.06
CA LEU A 54 28.80 -4.99 -1.08
C LEU A 54 28.88 -4.08 -2.32
N MET A 55 29.01 -2.77 -2.15
CA MET A 55 29.22 -1.82 -3.25
C MET A 55 30.60 -2.01 -3.90
N GLU A 56 31.65 -2.23 -3.10
CA GLU A 56 33.00 -2.53 -3.58
C GLU A 56 33.04 -3.85 -4.35
N GLU A 57 32.46 -4.92 -3.80
CA GLU A 57 32.34 -6.23 -4.44
C GLU A 57 31.58 -6.19 -5.76
N ALA A 58 30.67 -5.22 -5.92
CA ALA A 58 29.83 -5.04 -7.10
C ALA A 58 30.32 -3.96 -8.08
N ASP A 59 31.55 -3.48 -7.98
CA ASP A 59 32.17 -2.45 -8.84
C ASP A 59 31.38 -1.11 -8.87
N VAL A 60 30.73 -0.75 -7.76
CA VAL A 60 30.07 0.56 -7.56
C VAL A 60 30.54 1.24 -6.27
N GLY A 61 31.73 0.89 -5.79
CA GLY A 61 32.33 1.47 -4.60
C GLY A 61 32.63 2.97 -4.68
N ASP A 62 32.74 3.51 -5.89
CA ASP A 62 32.91 4.94 -6.17
C ASP A 62 31.61 5.76 -6.06
N TRP A 63 30.46 5.12 -5.81
CA TRP A 63 29.21 5.82 -5.56
C TRP A 63 29.11 6.32 -4.11
N ASP A 64 28.48 7.48 -3.94
CA ASP A 64 28.14 7.99 -2.63
C ASP A 64 27.15 7.06 -1.92
N LEU A 65 27.35 6.86 -0.61
CA LEU A 65 26.41 6.14 0.24
C LEU A 65 26.01 7.02 1.44
N ALA A 66 24.69 7.16 1.68
CA ALA A 66 24.20 7.93 2.81
C ALA A 66 22.87 7.37 3.35
N PHE A 67 22.53 7.72 4.59
CA PHE A 67 21.16 7.57 5.06
C PHE A 67 20.31 8.75 4.65
N ASP A 68 19.02 8.46 4.32
CA ASP A 68 17.98 9.47 4.20
C ASP A 68 16.88 9.31 5.27
N ARG A 69 15.89 10.19 5.23
CA ARG A 69 14.76 10.20 6.15
C ARG A 69 13.47 9.66 5.52
N ALA A 70 13.55 8.89 4.46
CA ALA A 70 12.39 8.28 3.83
C ALA A 70 11.68 7.34 4.83
N ARG A 71 10.35 7.30 4.75
CA ARG A 71 9.52 6.47 5.64
C ARG A 71 8.74 5.39 4.91
N ARG A 72 8.78 5.39 3.56
CA ARG A 72 7.98 4.50 2.72
C ARG A 72 8.79 3.73 1.68
N ARG A 73 10.03 4.10 1.45
CA ARG A 73 10.99 3.37 0.62
C ARG A 73 12.22 3.02 1.45
N ALA A 74 12.75 1.83 1.28
CA ALA A 74 13.88 1.32 2.04
C ALA A 74 15.22 1.87 1.52
N GLY A 75 15.34 1.99 0.18
CA GLY A 75 16.49 2.55 -0.49
C GLY A 75 16.12 3.43 -1.68
N GLN A 76 17.10 4.04 -2.30
CA GLN A 76 17.00 4.77 -3.56
C GLN A 76 18.36 4.87 -4.22
N THR A 77 18.39 4.63 -5.53
CA THR A 77 19.53 4.85 -6.41
C THR A 77 19.33 6.11 -7.22
N ASP A 78 20.24 7.09 -7.11
CA ASP A 78 20.28 8.34 -7.89
C ASP A 78 21.47 8.29 -8.87
N HIS A 79 21.18 7.96 -10.11
CA HIS A 79 22.19 7.85 -11.16
C HIS A 79 22.85 9.19 -11.50
N ALA A 80 22.08 10.29 -11.46
CA ALA A 80 22.61 11.60 -11.79
C ALA A 80 23.68 12.06 -10.79
N ARG A 81 23.53 11.65 -9.53
CA ARG A 81 24.48 11.96 -8.45
C ARG A 81 25.43 10.82 -8.12
N ARG A 82 25.28 9.66 -8.80
CA ARG A 82 26.01 8.43 -8.46
C ARG A 82 25.93 8.16 -6.96
N ARG A 83 24.70 8.08 -6.43
CA ARG A 83 24.45 7.95 -4.99
C ARG A 83 23.41 6.89 -4.71
N ILE A 84 23.69 6.05 -3.71
CA ILE A 84 22.74 5.15 -3.07
C ILE A 84 22.36 5.75 -1.70
N THR A 85 21.07 5.83 -1.41
CA THR A 85 20.59 6.18 -0.07
C THR A 85 19.74 5.08 0.52
N LEU A 86 19.86 4.88 1.83
CA LEU A 86 19.10 3.92 2.61
C LEU A 86 18.25 4.66 3.64
N SER A 87 17.01 4.22 3.85
CA SER A 87 16.17 4.79 4.89
C SER A 87 16.68 4.46 6.28
N ARG A 88 17.16 5.46 7.02
CA ARG A 88 17.57 5.24 8.42
C ARG A 88 16.45 4.65 9.29
N HIS A 89 15.20 5.01 8.98
CA HIS A 89 14.04 4.57 9.74
C HIS A 89 13.69 3.10 9.47
N LEU A 90 13.77 2.66 8.22
CA LEU A 90 13.45 1.29 7.87
C LEU A 90 14.62 0.36 8.17
N MET A 91 15.86 0.79 7.92
CA MET A 91 17.05 0.00 8.27
C MET A 91 17.12 -0.32 9.78
N SER A 92 16.66 0.58 10.66
CA SER A 92 16.60 0.30 12.11
C SER A 92 15.47 -0.68 12.52
N LEU A 93 14.58 -1.03 11.60
CA LEU A 93 13.48 -1.98 11.84
C LEU A 93 13.73 -3.34 11.19
N TYR A 94 14.59 -3.39 10.18
CA TYR A 94 14.87 -4.55 9.37
C TYR A 94 15.86 -5.49 10.05
N ASP A 95 15.69 -6.78 9.82
CA ASP A 95 16.72 -7.76 10.12
C ASP A 95 17.87 -7.71 9.09
N GLU A 96 18.92 -8.48 9.34
CA GLU A 96 20.11 -8.49 8.48
C GLU A 96 19.79 -8.93 7.05
N ALA A 97 18.92 -9.91 6.87
CA ALA A 97 18.53 -10.40 5.55
C ALA A 97 17.79 -9.33 4.75
N GLN A 98 16.86 -8.61 5.39
CA GLN A 98 16.10 -7.50 4.80
C GLN A 98 16.99 -6.30 4.48
N VAL A 99 17.95 -6.00 5.33
CA VAL A 99 18.97 -4.96 5.09
C VAL A 99 19.82 -5.33 3.88
N ARG A 100 20.35 -6.55 3.85
CA ARG A 100 21.18 -7.05 2.73
C ARG A 100 20.40 -7.04 1.42
N GLU A 101 19.17 -7.54 1.42
CA GLU A 101 18.27 -7.52 0.25
C GLU A 101 18.07 -6.10 -0.27
N THR A 102 17.81 -5.13 0.63
CA THR A 102 17.66 -3.71 0.25
C THR A 102 18.90 -3.16 -0.40
N ILE A 103 20.08 -3.43 0.17
CA ILE A 103 21.36 -2.94 -0.36
C ILE A 103 21.61 -3.50 -1.74
N LEU A 104 21.47 -4.81 -1.94
CA LEU A 104 21.68 -5.47 -3.22
C LEU A 104 20.69 -5.02 -4.30
N HIS A 105 19.43 -4.72 -3.89
CA HIS A 105 18.42 -4.14 -4.77
C HIS A 105 18.88 -2.79 -5.34
N GLU A 106 19.40 -1.89 -4.50
CA GLU A 106 19.89 -0.58 -4.94
C GLU A 106 21.18 -0.68 -5.76
N ILE A 107 22.06 -1.61 -5.40
CA ILE A 107 23.29 -1.90 -6.17
C ILE A 107 22.91 -2.41 -7.57
N ALA A 108 21.92 -3.30 -7.69
CA ALA A 108 21.44 -3.78 -8.98
C ALA A 108 20.98 -2.62 -9.88
N HIS A 109 20.21 -1.66 -9.33
CA HIS A 109 19.85 -0.45 -10.06
C HIS A 109 21.08 0.36 -10.49
N ALA A 110 22.05 0.56 -9.61
CA ALA A 110 23.28 1.30 -9.94
C ALA A 110 24.04 0.66 -11.12
N ARG A 111 24.08 -0.66 -11.19
CA ARG A 111 24.82 -1.41 -12.23
C ARG A 111 24.10 -1.43 -13.57
N VAL A 112 22.78 -1.64 -13.60
CA VAL A 112 22.04 -1.73 -14.88
C VAL A 112 21.73 -0.38 -15.50
N GLY A 113 21.84 0.69 -14.74
CA GLY A 113 21.65 2.06 -15.22
C GLY A 113 20.19 2.53 -15.21
N PRO A 114 19.97 3.84 -15.53
CA PRO A 114 18.69 4.51 -15.31
C PRO A 114 17.57 4.10 -16.28
N ARG A 115 17.88 3.35 -17.33
CA ARG A 115 16.89 2.88 -18.31
C ARG A 115 16.15 1.63 -17.87
N HIS A 116 16.67 0.92 -16.87
CA HIS A 116 16.11 -0.30 -16.33
C HIS A 116 15.44 -0.02 -14.98
N GLY A 117 14.13 -0.26 -14.91
CA GLY A 117 13.38 -0.24 -13.67
C GLY A 117 13.50 -1.61 -13.00
N HIS A 118 12.36 -2.24 -12.67
CA HIS A 118 12.33 -3.63 -12.17
C HIS A 118 11.96 -4.59 -13.31
N ASP A 119 12.63 -4.45 -14.45
CA ASP A 119 12.48 -5.32 -15.61
C ASP A 119 13.37 -6.59 -15.52
N ALA A 120 13.36 -7.41 -16.56
CA ALA A 120 14.10 -8.66 -16.58
C ALA A 120 15.65 -8.45 -16.47
N VAL A 121 16.16 -7.33 -16.98
CA VAL A 121 17.59 -7.00 -16.89
C VAL A 121 17.99 -6.70 -15.46
N TRP A 122 17.19 -5.87 -14.78
CA TRP A 122 17.38 -5.59 -13.37
C TRP A 122 17.24 -6.85 -12.51
N ALA A 123 16.18 -7.66 -12.74
CA ALA A 123 15.95 -8.89 -11.96
C ALA A 123 17.11 -9.90 -12.10
N ALA A 124 17.64 -10.07 -13.31
CA ALA A 124 18.79 -10.93 -13.56
C ALA A 124 20.03 -10.43 -12.80
N GLU A 125 20.30 -9.12 -12.83
CA GLU A 125 21.45 -8.54 -12.12
C GLU A 125 21.27 -8.64 -10.60
N ALA A 126 20.07 -8.33 -10.06
CA ALA A 126 19.78 -8.50 -8.65
C ALA A 126 20.01 -9.95 -8.18
N THR A 127 19.54 -10.93 -8.96
CA THR A 127 19.75 -12.35 -8.67
C THR A 127 21.24 -12.73 -8.74
N ARG A 128 21.98 -12.22 -9.72
CA ARG A 128 23.42 -12.43 -9.84
C ARG A 128 24.19 -11.92 -8.63
N LEU A 129 23.75 -10.81 -8.04
CA LEU A 129 24.31 -10.22 -6.82
C LEU A 129 23.89 -10.97 -5.54
N GLY A 130 22.96 -11.93 -5.63
CA GLY A 130 22.48 -12.71 -4.50
C GLY A 130 21.24 -12.14 -3.82
N ALA A 131 20.53 -11.19 -4.46
CA ALA A 131 19.20 -10.76 -4.05
C ALA A 131 18.12 -11.68 -4.65
N THR A 132 16.88 -11.51 -4.17
CA THR A 132 15.75 -12.34 -4.65
C THR A 132 15.31 -12.00 -6.08
N GLY A 133 15.68 -10.85 -6.62
CA GLY A 133 15.21 -10.35 -7.91
C GLY A 133 13.75 -9.88 -7.90
N HIS A 134 13.11 -9.85 -6.74
CA HIS A 134 11.75 -9.34 -6.60
C HIS A 134 11.72 -7.82 -6.39
N ARG A 135 10.77 -7.14 -7.05
CA ARG A 135 10.59 -5.69 -6.91
C ARG A 135 10.33 -5.24 -5.47
N LEU A 136 9.61 -6.04 -4.71
CA LEU A 136 9.24 -5.74 -3.34
C LEU A 136 10.00 -6.67 -2.40
N ILE A 137 10.63 -6.10 -1.40
CA ILE A 137 11.03 -6.83 -0.21
C ILE A 137 9.76 -7.41 0.40
N ASP A 138 9.86 -8.53 1.08
CA ASP A 138 8.76 -9.29 1.67
C ASP A 138 7.55 -8.41 2.07
N ALA A 139 6.35 -8.84 1.67
CA ALA A 139 5.10 -8.17 2.02
C ALA A 139 4.88 -8.05 3.55
N GLN A 140 5.59 -8.85 4.34
CA GLN A 140 5.58 -8.85 5.80
C GLN A 140 6.71 -7.99 6.41
N ALA A 141 7.59 -7.39 5.59
CA ALA A 141 8.66 -6.53 6.10
C ALA A 141 8.09 -5.43 7.01
N PRO A 142 8.77 -5.12 8.12
CA PRO A 142 8.36 -4.06 9.04
C PRO A 142 8.17 -2.74 8.30
N ARG A 143 7.10 -2.05 8.61
CA ARG A 143 6.82 -0.73 8.04
C ARG A 143 6.52 0.29 9.12
N LEU A 144 6.89 1.52 8.88
CA LEU A 144 6.47 2.61 9.76
C LEU A 144 4.98 2.85 9.58
N ARG A 145 4.23 2.80 10.67
CA ARG A 145 2.83 3.22 10.66
C ARG A 145 2.73 4.73 10.48
N GLY A 146 1.75 5.14 9.70
CA GLY A 146 1.41 6.55 9.59
C GLY A 146 0.74 7.06 10.87
N ARG A 147 0.99 8.33 11.20
CA ARG A 147 0.37 8.99 12.35
C ARG A 147 -1.16 9.14 12.21
N TRP A 148 -1.63 9.27 10.99
CA TRP A 148 -3.05 9.33 10.64
C TRP A 148 -3.57 7.92 10.39
N VAL A 149 -4.52 7.47 11.20
CA VAL A 149 -5.20 6.19 11.02
C VAL A 149 -6.67 6.45 10.74
N GLY A 150 -7.13 5.98 9.57
CA GLY A 150 -8.53 6.03 9.16
C GLY A 150 -9.19 4.67 9.39
N ARG A 151 -10.35 4.65 10.03
CA ARG A 151 -11.14 3.44 10.28
C ARG A 151 -12.53 3.59 9.70
N CYS A 152 -13.01 2.62 8.93
CA CYS A 152 -14.39 2.59 8.44
C CYS A 152 -15.33 1.97 9.48
N PRO A 153 -16.68 2.12 9.32
CA PRO A 153 -17.66 1.51 10.22
C PRO A 153 -17.52 -0.02 10.37
N ALA A 154 -17.07 -0.72 9.32
CA ALA A 154 -16.79 -2.17 9.36
C ALA A 154 -15.45 -2.52 10.03
N GLY A 155 -14.69 -1.56 10.55
CA GLY A 155 -13.45 -1.77 11.28
C GLY A 155 -12.18 -1.91 10.44
N HIS A 156 -12.24 -1.77 9.11
CA HIS A 156 -11.03 -1.75 8.28
C HIS A 156 -10.21 -0.50 8.54
N GLU A 157 -8.89 -0.68 8.62
CA GLU A 157 -7.95 0.41 8.88
C GLU A 157 -7.08 0.71 7.67
N VAL A 158 -6.75 1.99 7.51
CA VAL A 158 -5.69 2.49 6.64
C VAL A 158 -4.85 3.50 7.41
N ASP A 159 -3.54 3.55 7.17
CA ASP A 159 -2.68 4.55 7.78
C ASP A 159 -2.05 5.49 6.74
N ARG A 160 -1.77 6.72 7.14
CA ARG A 160 -1.16 7.75 6.31
C ARG A 160 -0.11 8.54 7.10
N MET A 161 1.02 8.83 6.45
CA MET A 161 2.07 9.69 7.01
C MET A 161 1.67 11.17 7.04
N ARG A 162 0.80 11.57 6.11
CA ARG A 162 0.32 12.96 5.96
C ARG A 162 -1.17 13.04 6.25
N ARG A 163 -1.58 14.22 6.69
CA ARG A 163 -3.00 14.58 6.87
C ARG A 163 -3.80 14.26 5.60
N PRO A 164 -4.97 13.64 5.70
CA PRO A 164 -5.86 13.43 4.56
C PRO A 164 -6.24 14.76 3.91
N ALA A 165 -6.07 14.86 2.61
CA ALA A 165 -6.38 16.09 1.86
C ALA A 165 -7.84 16.16 1.40
N SER A 166 -8.53 15.02 1.37
CA SER A 166 -9.92 14.87 0.93
C SER A 166 -10.61 13.74 1.70
N PRO A 167 -11.95 13.73 1.75
CA PRO A 167 -12.72 12.58 2.24
C PRO A 167 -12.33 11.30 1.50
N VAL A 168 -12.22 10.20 2.23
CA VAL A 168 -11.85 8.88 1.72
C VAL A 168 -12.79 7.85 2.32
N SER A 169 -13.34 7.00 1.48
CA SER A 169 -14.10 5.83 1.90
C SER A 169 -13.26 4.55 1.83
N CYS A 170 -13.75 3.50 2.47
CA CYS A 170 -13.09 2.22 2.50
C CYS A 170 -13.24 1.48 1.17
N SER A 171 -12.14 1.25 0.45
CA SER A 171 -12.13 0.50 -0.81
C SER A 171 -12.40 -1.01 -0.64
N ARG A 172 -12.34 -1.53 0.59
CA ARG A 172 -12.72 -2.92 0.88
C ARG A 172 -14.23 -3.09 0.99
N CYS A 173 -14.93 -2.04 1.46
CA CYS A 173 -16.39 -2.04 1.62
C CYS A 173 -17.11 -1.63 0.34
N ALA A 174 -16.57 -0.67 -0.40
CA ALA A 174 -17.16 -0.20 -1.64
C ALA A 174 -16.08 0.09 -2.70
N PRO A 175 -16.29 -0.29 -3.98
CA PRO A 175 -15.34 -0.03 -5.06
C PRO A 175 -15.28 1.44 -5.46
N ARG A 176 -16.36 2.20 -5.19
CA ARG A 176 -16.49 3.64 -5.42
C ARG A 176 -16.57 4.38 -4.10
N PHE A 177 -16.39 5.70 -4.12
CA PHE A 177 -16.57 6.54 -2.94
C PHE A 177 -17.99 6.39 -2.39
N SER A 178 -18.10 6.15 -1.08
CA SER A 178 -19.36 6.00 -0.35
C SER A 178 -19.27 6.68 1.00
N LEU A 179 -20.24 7.56 1.30
CA LEU A 179 -20.34 8.24 2.60
C LEU A 179 -20.60 7.26 3.75
N GLU A 180 -21.35 6.18 3.47
CA GLU A 180 -21.64 5.11 4.43
C GLU A 180 -20.35 4.42 4.93
N HIS A 181 -19.33 4.36 4.08
CA HIS A 181 -18.05 3.74 4.39
C HIS A 181 -16.90 4.75 4.57
N LEU A 182 -17.27 6.01 4.90
CA LEU A 182 -16.31 7.07 5.14
C LEU A 182 -15.37 6.70 6.30
N LEU A 183 -14.08 7.04 6.15
CA LEU A 183 -13.08 6.77 7.19
C LEU A 183 -13.14 7.84 8.28
N ALA A 184 -13.38 7.43 9.52
CA ALA A 184 -13.11 8.24 10.69
C ALA A 184 -11.60 8.28 10.97
N TRP A 185 -11.04 9.46 11.22
CA TRP A 185 -9.60 9.64 11.37
C TRP A 185 -9.18 9.87 12.81
N SER A 186 -8.02 9.33 13.15
CA SER A 186 -7.29 9.65 14.37
C SER A 186 -5.86 10.10 14.02
N LEU A 187 -5.28 10.95 14.85
CA LEU A 187 -3.89 11.40 14.78
C LEU A 187 -3.18 10.93 16.06
N ASP A 188 -2.13 10.12 15.91
CA ASP A 188 -1.41 9.52 17.05
C ASP A 188 -2.32 8.83 18.08
N GLY A 189 -3.42 8.23 17.61
CA GLY A 189 -4.41 7.56 18.42
C GLY A 189 -5.61 8.42 18.85
N GLU A 190 -5.49 9.75 18.84
CA GLU A 190 -6.55 10.69 19.22
C GLU A 190 -7.54 10.91 18.06
N PRO A 191 -8.85 10.69 18.25
CA PRO A 191 -9.86 10.94 17.23
C PRO A 191 -9.89 12.40 16.79
N ILE A 192 -9.94 12.62 15.48
CA ILE A 192 -10.03 13.96 14.89
C ILE A 192 -11.37 14.05 14.16
N PRO A 193 -12.30 14.95 14.58
CA PRO A 193 -13.53 15.24 13.86
C PRO A 193 -13.22 15.69 12.42
N HIS A 194 -14.07 15.30 11.46
CA HIS A 194 -13.87 15.61 10.05
C HIS A 194 -13.68 17.11 9.78
N GLU A 195 -14.41 17.96 10.54
CA GLU A 195 -14.36 19.43 10.46
C GLU A 195 -12.99 19.98 10.87
N ARG A 196 -12.27 19.28 11.74
CA ARG A 196 -10.95 19.68 12.25
C ARG A 196 -9.78 19.13 11.43
N ILE A 197 -10.02 18.27 10.45
CA ILE A 197 -8.95 17.73 9.61
C ILE A 197 -8.32 18.85 8.78
N SER A 198 -9.12 19.56 7.98
CA SER A 198 -8.73 20.80 7.29
C SER A 198 -9.99 21.46 6.68
N GLU A 199 -9.92 22.75 6.42
CA GLU A 199 -10.99 23.48 5.74
C GLU A 199 -11.33 22.86 4.37
N ARG A 200 -10.31 22.51 3.59
CA ARG A 200 -10.50 21.83 2.30
C ARG A 200 -11.25 20.52 2.46
N TYR A 201 -10.86 19.70 3.44
CA TYR A 201 -11.50 18.41 3.71
C TYR A 201 -12.98 18.61 4.05
N SER A 202 -13.28 19.53 4.97
CA SER A 202 -14.64 19.84 5.40
C SER A 202 -15.52 20.36 4.26
N ARG A 203 -14.95 21.20 3.39
CA ARG A 203 -15.67 21.70 2.20
C ARG A 203 -16.00 20.56 1.24
N LEU A 204 -15.04 19.69 0.94
CA LEU A 204 -15.27 18.55 0.04
C LEU A 204 -16.27 17.55 0.62
N LEU A 205 -16.26 17.35 1.94
CA LEU A 205 -17.22 16.48 2.61
C LEU A 205 -18.65 17.05 2.51
N ARG A 206 -18.83 18.35 2.72
CA ARG A 206 -20.14 19.01 2.53
C ARG A 206 -20.65 18.85 1.10
N LEU A 207 -19.80 19.03 0.10
CA LEU A 207 -20.19 18.82 -1.31
C LEU A 207 -20.60 17.38 -1.59
N ALA A 208 -19.91 16.39 -1.03
CA ALA A 208 -20.26 14.98 -1.18
C ALA A 208 -21.61 14.63 -0.52
N HIS A 209 -21.98 15.29 0.58
CA HIS A 209 -23.29 15.11 1.22
C HIS A 209 -24.45 15.75 0.43
N ILE A 210 -24.18 16.76 -0.41
CA ILE A 210 -25.17 17.46 -1.21
C ILE A 210 -25.44 16.73 -2.54
N GLN A 211 -24.48 15.97 -3.07
CA GLN A 211 -24.69 15.18 -4.28
C GLN A 211 -25.60 13.98 -3.98
N PRO A 212 -26.77 13.86 -4.68
CA PRO A 212 -27.57 12.64 -4.60
C PRO A 212 -26.75 11.44 -5.05
N PRO A 213 -27.03 10.21 -4.57
CA PRO A 213 -26.40 9.01 -5.08
C PRO A 213 -26.63 8.95 -6.60
N ASP A 214 -25.57 8.62 -7.36
CA ASP A 214 -25.63 8.45 -8.81
C ASP A 214 -26.81 7.55 -9.16
N ASP A 215 -27.77 8.07 -9.94
CA ASP A 215 -28.90 7.33 -10.47
C ASP A 215 -28.34 6.24 -11.42
N PRO A 216 -28.54 4.93 -11.15
CA PRO A 216 -28.04 3.87 -12.01
C PRO A 216 -28.78 3.77 -13.35
N ALA A 217 -29.81 4.60 -13.57
CA ALA A 217 -30.58 4.64 -14.81
C ALA A 217 -30.13 5.79 -15.71
N GLY A 218 -29.06 5.56 -16.48
CA GLY A 218 -28.78 6.39 -17.65
C GLY A 218 -29.95 6.29 -18.65
N PRO A 219 -30.31 7.40 -19.36
CA PRO A 219 -31.46 7.42 -20.27
C PRO A 219 -31.26 6.40 -21.40
N SER A 220 -32.19 5.45 -21.51
CA SER A 220 -32.34 4.56 -22.66
C SER A 220 -32.48 5.43 -23.92
N ARG A 221 -31.46 5.48 -24.75
CA ARG A 221 -31.58 6.00 -26.11
C ARG A 221 -32.50 5.08 -26.90
N THR A 222 -33.78 5.44 -27.00
CA THR A 222 -34.65 4.92 -27.99
C THR A 222 -34.18 5.45 -29.35
N LEU A 223 -33.57 4.58 -30.15
CA LEU A 223 -33.39 4.78 -31.57
C LEU A 223 -34.77 4.58 -32.19
N SER A 224 -35.40 5.66 -32.61
CA SER A 224 -36.53 5.62 -33.52
C SER A 224 -35.99 5.57 -34.95
N SER A 225 -36.55 4.64 -35.69
CA SER A 225 -36.37 4.34 -37.12
C SER A 225 -36.70 5.51 -38.02
#